data_411a80f5b9f12978cd9f10f755571d40
#
_entry.id   411a80f5b9f12978cd9f10f755571d40
#
_cell.length_a   1.000
_cell.length_b   1.000
_cell.length_c   1.000
_cell.angle_alpha   90.00
_cell.angle_beta   90.00
_cell.angle_gamma   90.00
#
_symmetry.space_group_name_H-M   'P 1'
#
loop_
_entity.id
_entity.type
_entity.pdbx_description
1 polymer ?
#
loop_
_entity_poly.entity_id
_entity_poly.type
_entity_poly.pdbx_seq_one_letter_code
_entity_poly.pdbx_strand_id
1 'polypeptide(L)'
;MPMQMGFRWYGEGNDSIKLSDIKQIPGVTSIVWALHHKQPGEVWEKEEIAQVQKQLEPYGFNMDVVESVNVHDDIKVGLPTRDQYIENYIQTMRNLKEFGVKVICYNFMPVFDWTRTDLFHPLPDGSTALFYEKDLIQDDPRAMADYILKNLNGMTFPGWEPERMARLDELF
;
A
#
# COMPACT_ATOMS: atom_id res chain seq x y z
N MET A 1 14.59 -22.93 5.85
CA MET A 1 14.09 -22.13 7.00
C MET A 1 12.60 -22.45 7.15
N PRO A 2 12.08 -22.61 8.36
CA PRO A 2 10.64 -22.76 8.55
C PRO A 2 9.93 -21.49 8.08
N MET A 3 8.71 -21.64 7.54
CA MET A 3 7.86 -20.50 7.20
C MET A 3 7.47 -19.74 8.48
N GLN A 4 7.48 -18.41 8.41
CA GLN A 4 7.03 -17.54 9.47
C GLN A 4 5.63 -17.03 9.15
N MET A 5 4.73 -17.08 10.11
CA MET A 5 3.39 -16.51 9.96
C MET A 5 3.42 -15.04 10.29
N GLY A 6 3.04 -14.21 9.33
CA GLY A 6 2.87 -12.76 9.48
C GLY A 6 1.42 -12.34 9.32
N PHE A 7 1.06 -11.20 9.88
CA PHE A 7 -0.25 -10.59 9.73
C PHE A 7 -0.10 -9.17 9.17
N ARG A 8 -0.92 -8.81 8.17
CA ARG A 8 -0.94 -7.45 7.65
C ARG A 8 -1.69 -6.54 8.61
N TRP A 9 -1.03 -5.45 9.02
CA TRP A 9 -1.62 -4.43 9.88
C TRP A 9 -1.42 -3.04 9.29
N TYR A 10 -2.48 -2.27 9.18
CA TYR A 10 -2.48 -0.96 8.53
C TYR A 10 -2.11 0.21 9.46
N GLY A 11 -1.78 -0.06 10.71
CA GLY A 11 -1.38 0.94 11.67
C GLY A 11 -2.51 1.42 12.59
N GLU A 12 -2.11 1.98 13.72
CA GLU A 12 -3.05 2.53 14.68
C GLU A 12 -3.82 3.71 14.07
N GLY A 13 -5.14 3.68 14.21
CA GLY A 13 -6.04 4.68 13.63
C GLY A 13 -6.45 4.42 12.18
N ASN A 14 -5.70 3.60 11.42
CA ASN A 14 -6.04 3.19 10.06
C ASN A 14 -6.67 1.79 10.02
N ASP A 15 -6.34 0.94 11.00
CA ASP A 15 -6.86 -0.41 11.10
C ASP A 15 -7.86 -0.51 12.25
N SER A 16 -8.98 -1.20 12.03
CA SER A 16 -9.94 -1.53 13.09
C SER A 16 -9.43 -2.66 14.02
N ILE A 17 -8.47 -3.47 13.52
CA ILE A 17 -7.84 -4.57 14.26
C ILE A 17 -6.65 -4.03 15.05
N LYS A 18 -6.59 -4.34 16.34
CA LYS A 18 -5.51 -3.92 17.23
C LYS A 18 -4.41 -4.96 17.28
N LEU A 19 -3.19 -4.53 17.59
CA LEU A 19 -2.07 -5.45 17.81
C LEU A 19 -2.35 -6.47 18.93
N SER A 20 -3.14 -6.08 19.93
CA SER A 20 -3.61 -7.00 20.99
C SER A 20 -4.49 -8.13 20.45
N ASP A 21 -5.27 -7.87 19.41
CA ASP A 21 -6.15 -8.87 18.79
C ASP A 21 -5.32 -9.84 17.95
N ILE A 22 -4.38 -9.29 17.16
CA ILE A 22 -3.42 -10.09 16.38
C ILE A 22 -2.58 -10.99 17.29
N LYS A 23 -2.21 -10.49 18.48
CA LYS A 23 -1.42 -11.27 19.46
C LYS A 23 -2.12 -12.53 19.95
N GLN A 24 -3.44 -12.59 19.86
CA GLN A 24 -4.23 -13.76 20.23
C GLN A 24 -4.17 -14.88 19.19
N ILE A 25 -3.69 -14.60 17.96
CA ILE A 25 -3.63 -15.58 16.89
C ILE A 25 -2.38 -16.48 17.10
N PRO A 26 -2.57 -17.80 17.34
CA PRO A 26 -1.43 -18.69 17.57
C PRO A 26 -0.48 -18.72 16.36
N GLY A 27 0.82 -18.62 16.64
CA GLY A 27 1.87 -18.74 15.62
C GLY A 27 2.17 -17.46 14.83
N VAL A 28 1.40 -16.39 14.95
CA VAL A 28 1.74 -15.11 14.36
C VAL A 28 2.87 -14.47 15.15
N THR A 29 4.00 -14.23 14.49
CA THR A 29 5.22 -13.69 15.08
C THR A 29 5.74 -12.44 14.40
N SER A 30 5.16 -12.07 13.27
CA SER A 30 5.59 -10.92 12.47
C SER A 30 4.41 -10.08 12.01
N ILE A 31 4.64 -8.79 11.90
CA ILE A 31 3.71 -7.84 11.28
C ILE A 31 4.24 -7.42 9.91
N VAL A 32 3.37 -7.45 8.93
CA VAL A 32 3.57 -6.81 7.63
C VAL A 32 2.97 -5.41 7.74
N TRP A 33 3.78 -4.38 7.55
CA TRP A 33 3.45 -2.99 7.88
C TRP A 33 3.90 -2.01 6.81
N ALA A 34 3.46 -0.77 6.89
CA ALA A 34 3.93 0.35 6.08
C ALA A 34 3.74 1.69 6.81
N LEU A 35 4.40 2.75 6.31
CA LEU A 35 4.13 4.13 6.70
C LEU A 35 3.09 4.73 5.73
N HIS A 36 1.80 4.57 6.07
CA HIS A 36 0.69 4.92 5.18
C HIS A 36 0.52 6.43 4.95
N HIS A 37 1.11 7.28 5.78
CA HIS A 37 1.08 8.73 5.61
C HIS A 37 2.14 9.25 4.62
N LYS A 38 3.11 8.40 4.25
CA LYS A 38 4.17 8.76 3.30
C LYS A 38 3.66 8.76 1.87
N GLN A 39 3.97 9.82 1.15
CA GLN A 39 3.70 9.89 -0.27
C GLN A 39 4.74 9.09 -1.07
N PRO A 40 4.39 8.56 -2.24
CA PRO A 40 5.36 7.92 -3.13
C PRO A 40 6.56 8.84 -3.40
N GLY A 41 7.78 8.32 -3.25
CA GLY A 41 9.01 9.08 -3.49
C GLY A 41 9.57 9.82 -2.27
N GLU A 42 8.84 9.89 -1.16
CA GLU A 42 9.38 10.41 0.11
C GLU A 42 10.31 9.40 0.77
N VAL A 43 11.36 9.90 1.42
CA VAL A 43 12.23 9.06 2.26
C VAL A 43 11.48 8.69 3.55
N TRP A 44 11.55 7.44 3.93
CA TRP A 44 11.11 6.97 5.24
C TRP A 44 12.22 7.18 6.25
N GLU A 45 12.02 8.13 7.15
CA GLU A 45 13.03 8.51 8.13
C GLU A 45 13.12 7.49 9.26
N LYS A 46 14.31 7.35 9.84
CA LYS A 46 14.59 6.35 10.89
C LYS A 46 13.71 6.55 12.13
N GLU A 47 13.40 7.80 12.46
CA GLU A 47 12.55 8.17 13.58
C GLU A 47 11.13 7.61 13.44
N GLU A 48 10.57 7.65 12.21
CA GLU A 48 9.24 7.13 11.91
C GLU A 48 9.23 5.60 11.94
N ILE A 49 10.28 4.96 11.40
CA ILE A 49 10.45 3.50 11.46
C ILE A 49 10.58 3.04 12.92
N ALA A 50 11.35 3.77 13.73
CA ALA A 50 11.52 3.49 15.15
C ALA A 50 10.19 3.61 15.94
N GLN A 51 9.28 4.49 15.52
CA GLN A 51 7.95 4.58 16.14
C GLN A 51 7.14 3.30 15.92
N VAL A 52 7.17 2.74 14.70
CA VAL A 52 6.52 1.45 14.42
C VAL A 52 7.15 0.34 15.28
N GLN A 53 8.47 0.29 15.37
CA GLN A 53 9.15 -0.69 16.20
C GLN A 53 8.68 -0.63 17.67
N LYS A 54 8.59 0.57 18.23
CA LYS A 54 8.08 0.78 19.60
C LYS A 54 6.65 0.31 19.81
N GLN A 55 5.80 0.39 18.77
CA GLN A 55 4.43 -0.12 18.85
C GLN A 55 4.38 -1.65 18.86
N LEU A 56 5.28 -2.31 18.12
CA LEU A 56 5.31 -3.77 17.97
C LEU A 56 6.01 -4.47 19.12
N GLU A 57 7.02 -3.82 19.74
CA GLU A 57 7.89 -4.38 20.76
C GLU A 57 7.13 -4.94 21.98
N PRO A 58 6.10 -4.27 22.58
CA PRO A 58 5.36 -4.79 23.71
C PRO A 58 4.63 -6.11 23.43
N TYR A 59 4.34 -6.38 22.16
CA TYR A 59 3.67 -7.61 21.73
C TYR A 59 4.65 -8.69 21.27
N GLY A 60 5.95 -8.38 21.19
CA GLY A 60 6.98 -9.30 20.73
C GLY A 60 6.85 -9.65 19.24
N PHE A 61 6.33 -8.74 18.43
CA PHE A 61 6.25 -8.93 16.98
C PHE A 61 7.53 -8.47 16.27
N ASN A 62 7.94 -9.24 15.27
CA ASN A 62 8.97 -8.82 14.32
C ASN A 62 8.37 -7.90 13.25
N MET A 63 9.21 -7.05 12.65
CA MET A 63 8.84 -6.13 11.59
C MET A 63 9.55 -6.44 10.27
N ASP A 64 9.72 -7.72 9.97
CA ASP A 64 10.57 -8.23 8.90
C ASP A 64 10.12 -7.84 7.50
N VAL A 65 8.84 -7.52 7.31
CA VAL A 65 8.22 -7.31 6.00
C VAL A 65 7.52 -5.97 5.95
N VAL A 66 7.85 -5.19 4.92
CA VAL A 66 7.17 -3.94 4.57
C VAL A 66 6.33 -4.16 3.31
N GLU A 67 5.06 -3.79 3.38
CA GLU A 67 4.16 -3.75 2.23
C GLU A 67 3.29 -2.49 2.29
N SER A 68 3.57 -1.48 1.46
CA SER A 68 4.62 -1.43 0.46
C SER A 68 5.39 -0.12 0.57
N VAL A 69 6.60 -0.10 0.03
CA VAL A 69 7.26 1.15 -0.31
C VAL A 69 6.85 1.47 -1.74
N ASN A 70 6.03 2.51 -1.91
CA ASN A 70 5.46 2.86 -3.20
C ASN A 70 6.52 3.49 -4.12
N VAL A 71 6.58 3.02 -5.36
CA VAL A 71 7.46 3.58 -6.39
C VAL A 71 6.81 4.83 -6.96
N HIS A 72 7.56 5.94 -7.03
CA HIS A 72 7.06 7.20 -7.60
C HIS A 72 6.76 7.07 -9.09
N ASP A 73 5.73 7.79 -9.58
CA ASP A 73 5.29 7.71 -10.96
C ASP A 73 6.37 8.16 -11.95
N ASP A 74 7.18 9.15 -11.60
CA ASP A 74 8.27 9.62 -12.45
C ASP A 74 9.31 8.52 -12.77
N ILE A 75 9.50 7.56 -11.85
CA ILE A 75 10.33 6.38 -12.10
C ILE A 75 9.64 5.48 -13.13
N LYS A 76 8.33 5.25 -12.95
CA LYS A 76 7.55 4.33 -13.79
C LYS A 76 7.46 4.78 -15.24
N VAL A 77 7.37 6.09 -15.47
CA VAL A 77 7.25 6.69 -16.81
C VAL A 77 8.54 7.34 -17.33
N GLY A 78 9.62 7.27 -16.55
CA GLY A 78 10.95 7.71 -16.99
C GLY A 78 11.16 9.22 -17.07
N LEU A 79 10.47 10.02 -16.25
CA LEU A 79 10.62 11.48 -16.22
C LEU A 79 12.01 11.93 -15.72
N PRO A 80 12.43 13.17 -16.01
CA PRO A 80 13.76 13.68 -15.63
C PRO A 80 14.05 13.63 -14.12
N THR A 81 13.04 13.74 -13.29
CA THR A 81 13.13 13.69 -11.81
C THR A 81 13.26 12.27 -11.23
N ARG A 82 13.15 11.23 -12.06
CA ARG A 82 13.22 9.83 -11.65
C ARG A 82 14.45 9.48 -10.82
N ASP A 83 15.61 10.03 -11.17
CA ASP A 83 16.87 9.69 -10.52
C ASP A 83 16.89 10.16 -9.06
N GLN A 84 16.26 11.32 -8.75
CA GLN A 84 16.08 11.79 -7.39
C GLN A 84 15.19 10.82 -6.57
N TYR A 85 14.08 10.35 -7.15
CA TYR A 85 13.18 9.42 -6.47
C TYR A 85 13.77 8.02 -6.32
N ILE A 86 14.64 7.59 -7.22
CA ILE A 86 15.43 6.36 -7.08
C ILE A 86 16.37 6.47 -5.87
N GLU A 87 17.09 7.59 -5.71
CA GLU A 87 17.95 7.80 -4.54
C GLU A 87 17.15 7.84 -3.23
N ASN A 88 16.00 8.49 -3.20
CA ASN A 88 15.10 8.48 -2.05
C ASN A 88 14.65 7.04 -1.69
N TYR A 89 14.31 6.24 -2.71
CA TYR A 89 13.93 4.85 -2.52
C TYR A 89 15.09 4.02 -1.95
N ILE A 90 16.30 4.20 -2.48
CA ILE A 90 17.51 3.56 -1.98
C ILE A 90 17.78 3.97 -0.52
N GLN A 91 17.61 5.25 -0.18
CA GLN A 91 17.78 5.72 1.19
C GLN A 91 16.75 5.08 2.13
N THR A 92 15.49 4.97 1.70
CA THR A 92 14.44 4.26 2.45
C THR A 92 14.84 2.80 2.70
N MET A 93 15.33 2.08 1.70
CA MET A 93 15.80 0.70 1.86
C MET A 93 16.95 0.59 2.85
N ARG A 94 17.90 1.53 2.83
CA ARG A 94 19.01 1.59 3.80
C ARG A 94 18.50 1.79 5.21
N ASN A 95 17.57 2.72 5.41
CA ASN A 95 16.96 2.98 6.70
C ASN A 95 16.22 1.73 7.21
N LEU A 96 15.36 1.11 6.40
CA LEU A 96 14.63 -0.10 6.76
C LEU A 96 15.54 -1.27 7.14
N LYS A 97 16.66 -1.43 6.46
CA LYS A 97 17.66 -2.46 6.78
C LYS A 97 18.20 -2.34 8.19
N GLU A 98 18.42 -1.13 8.70
CA GLU A 98 18.93 -0.90 10.05
C GLU A 98 17.96 -1.40 11.13
N PHE A 99 16.67 -1.45 10.83
CA PHE A 99 15.61 -1.98 11.71
C PHE A 99 15.28 -3.46 11.46
N GLY A 100 16.10 -4.15 10.67
CA GLY A 100 15.98 -5.60 10.48
C GLY A 100 14.92 -6.01 9.45
N VAL A 101 14.39 -5.10 8.64
CA VAL A 101 13.50 -5.43 7.53
C VAL A 101 14.25 -6.28 6.50
N LYS A 102 13.66 -7.40 6.08
CA LYS A 102 14.25 -8.39 5.18
C LYS A 102 13.55 -8.45 3.83
N VAL A 103 12.28 -8.09 3.80
CA VAL A 103 11.44 -8.14 2.60
C VAL A 103 10.75 -6.80 2.44
N ILE A 104 10.88 -6.23 1.26
CA ILE A 104 10.18 -5.01 0.85
C ILE A 104 9.34 -5.36 -0.38
N CYS A 105 8.03 -5.29 -0.24
CA CYS A 105 7.11 -5.33 -1.36
C CYS A 105 7.07 -3.96 -2.03
N TYR A 106 6.99 -3.94 -3.33
CA TYR A 106 6.86 -2.72 -4.11
C TYR A 106 5.72 -2.83 -5.11
N ASN A 107 5.12 -1.70 -5.41
CA ASN A 107 4.09 -1.59 -6.43
C ASN A 107 4.63 -0.81 -7.62
N PHE A 108 4.57 -1.41 -8.80
CA PHE A 108 4.99 -0.80 -10.06
C PHE A 108 3.81 -0.70 -11.02
N MET A 109 2.70 -0.17 -10.52
CA MET A 109 1.48 0.01 -11.30
C MET A 109 1.52 1.39 -11.96
N PRO A 110 1.55 1.45 -13.29
CA PRO A 110 1.50 2.74 -13.98
C PRO A 110 0.09 3.34 -13.86
N VAL A 111 0.02 4.63 -13.51
CA VAL A 111 -1.17 5.48 -13.45
C VAL A 111 -2.20 5.05 -12.41
N PHE A 112 -2.78 3.87 -12.53
CA PHE A 112 -3.85 3.38 -11.65
C PHE A 112 -3.36 2.28 -10.72
N ASP A 113 -3.46 2.54 -9.42
CA ASP A 113 -3.36 1.54 -8.37
C ASP A 113 -4.78 1.05 -8.01
N TRP A 114 -4.92 -0.21 -7.61
CA TRP A 114 -6.18 -0.78 -7.12
C TRP A 114 -7.36 -0.71 -8.10
N THR A 115 -7.12 -0.97 -9.37
CA THR A 115 -8.20 -1.04 -10.37
C THR A 115 -9.11 -2.22 -10.08
N ARG A 116 -10.34 -1.92 -9.67
CA ARG A 116 -11.41 -2.90 -9.40
C ARG A 116 -12.71 -2.37 -9.98
N THR A 117 -13.52 -3.27 -10.51
CA THR A 117 -14.86 -2.94 -11.01
C THR A 117 -15.93 -3.10 -9.95
N ASP A 118 -15.68 -3.94 -8.95
CA ASP A 118 -16.55 -4.14 -7.80
C ASP A 118 -15.71 -4.38 -6.55
N LEU A 119 -16.01 -3.66 -5.47
CA LEU A 119 -15.31 -3.78 -4.20
C LEU A 119 -15.97 -4.80 -3.26
N PHE A 120 -17.20 -5.19 -3.55
CA PHE A 120 -18.03 -6.03 -2.70
C PHE A 120 -18.73 -7.13 -3.51
N HIS A 121 -18.03 -7.68 -4.50
CA HIS A 121 -18.56 -8.75 -5.35
C HIS A 121 -18.98 -9.94 -4.48
N PRO A 122 -20.25 -10.35 -4.53
CA PRO A 122 -20.76 -11.42 -3.68
C PRO A 122 -20.19 -12.79 -4.10
N LEU A 123 -19.76 -13.58 -3.12
CA LEU A 123 -19.30 -14.95 -3.32
C LEU A 123 -20.37 -15.96 -2.87
N PRO A 124 -20.32 -17.22 -3.36
CA PRO A 124 -21.32 -18.24 -3.04
C PRO A 124 -21.45 -18.58 -1.56
N ASP A 125 -20.43 -18.34 -0.77
CA ASP A 125 -20.43 -18.57 0.69
C ASP A 125 -21.01 -17.40 1.50
N GLY A 126 -21.50 -16.35 0.83
CA GLY A 126 -22.07 -15.16 1.45
C GLY A 126 -21.04 -14.09 1.83
N SER A 127 -19.76 -14.33 1.61
CA SER A 127 -18.72 -13.30 1.74
C SER A 127 -18.65 -12.39 0.52
N THR A 128 -17.81 -11.35 0.58
CA THR A 128 -17.53 -10.47 -0.56
C THR A 128 -16.03 -10.42 -0.84
N ALA A 129 -15.68 -10.15 -2.11
CA ALA A 129 -14.30 -10.00 -2.54
C ALA A 129 -14.15 -8.83 -3.51
N LEU A 130 -12.92 -8.35 -3.64
CA LEU A 130 -12.54 -7.44 -4.71
C LEU A 130 -12.63 -8.18 -6.05
N PHE A 131 -13.24 -7.55 -7.05
CA PHE A 131 -13.47 -8.17 -8.34
C PHE A 131 -13.12 -7.22 -9.50
N TYR A 132 -12.65 -7.79 -10.60
CA TYR A 132 -12.37 -7.06 -11.83
C TYR A 132 -13.03 -7.76 -13.01
N GLU A 133 -13.89 -7.03 -13.73
CA GLU A 133 -14.53 -7.46 -14.96
C GLU A 133 -14.10 -6.55 -16.10
N LYS A 134 -13.35 -7.09 -17.05
CA LYS A 134 -12.79 -6.31 -18.17
C LYS A 134 -13.87 -5.68 -19.02
N ASP A 135 -14.98 -6.38 -19.25
CA ASP A 135 -16.06 -5.92 -20.15
C ASP A 135 -16.83 -4.72 -19.59
N LEU A 136 -16.68 -4.42 -18.28
CA LEU A 136 -17.24 -3.23 -17.65
C LEU A 136 -16.34 -2.00 -17.79
N ILE A 137 -15.10 -2.17 -18.24
CA ILE A 137 -14.12 -1.10 -18.40
C ILE A 137 -14.02 -0.75 -19.88
N GLN A 138 -14.29 0.51 -20.17
CA GLN A 138 -14.07 1.06 -21.50
C GLN A 138 -12.57 1.29 -21.73
N ASP A 139 -12.13 1.26 -22.99
CA ASP A 139 -10.72 1.51 -23.36
C ASP A 139 -10.30 2.99 -23.21
N ASP A 140 -11.20 3.84 -22.72
CA ASP A 140 -10.94 5.24 -22.36
C ASP A 140 -10.55 5.34 -20.88
N PRO A 141 -9.32 5.79 -20.55
CA PRO A 141 -8.86 5.93 -19.17
C PRO A 141 -9.75 6.84 -18.31
N ARG A 142 -10.33 7.89 -18.87
CA ARG A 142 -11.23 8.78 -18.15
C ARG A 142 -12.55 8.11 -17.80
N ALA A 143 -13.18 7.43 -18.78
CA ALA A 143 -14.39 6.68 -18.54
C ALA A 143 -14.18 5.55 -17.51
N MET A 144 -13.00 4.93 -17.52
CA MET A 144 -12.60 3.95 -16.53
C MET A 144 -12.49 4.57 -15.12
N ALA A 145 -11.84 5.72 -15.02
CA ALA A 145 -11.72 6.42 -13.74
C ALA A 145 -13.08 6.82 -13.17
N ASP A 146 -13.95 7.40 -13.99
CA ASP A 146 -15.30 7.79 -13.60
C ASP A 146 -16.15 6.60 -13.15
N TYR A 147 -16.03 5.46 -13.84
CA TYR A 147 -16.70 4.23 -13.45
C TYR A 147 -16.25 3.74 -12.07
N ILE A 148 -14.94 3.69 -11.84
CA ILE A 148 -14.38 3.23 -10.57
C ILE A 148 -14.78 4.18 -9.43
N LEU A 149 -14.61 5.50 -9.62
CA LEU A 149 -14.98 6.51 -8.62
C LEU A 149 -16.45 6.43 -8.22
N LYS A 150 -17.34 6.19 -9.18
CA LYS A 150 -18.77 6.02 -8.91
C LYS A 150 -19.08 4.81 -8.03
N ASN A 151 -18.25 3.76 -8.11
CA ASN A 151 -18.46 2.51 -7.39
C ASN A 151 -17.65 2.40 -6.09
N LEU A 152 -16.91 3.45 -5.71
CA LEU A 152 -16.15 3.47 -4.44
C LEU A 152 -17.03 3.55 -3.19
N ASN A 153 -18.32 3.86 -3.33
CA ASN A 153 -19.26 4.01 -2.19
C ASN A 153 -18.74 4.94 -1.08
N GLY A 154 -18.03 6.02 -1.47
CA GLY A 154 -17.44 6.98 -0.54
C GLY A 154 -16.10 6.57 0.06
N MET A 155 -15.56 5.41 -0.32
CA MET A 155 -14.19 5.03 0.08
C MET A 155 -13.16 5.83 -0.73
N THR A 156 -12.06 6.19 -0.08
CA THR A 156 -10.90 6.81 -0.72
C THR A 156 -9.73 5.84 -0.73
N PHE A 157 -9.01 5.78 -1.84
CA PHE A 157 -7.80 4.96 -1.95
C PHE A 157 -6.58 5.83 -2.26
N PRO A 158 -5.40 5.45 -1.77
CA PRO A 158 -4.15 6.07 -2.17
C PRO A 158 -3.99 6.01 -3.70
N GLY A 159 -3.66 7.16 -4.29
CA GLY A 159 -3.52 7.29 -5.74
C GLY A 159 -4.78 7.75 -6.48
N TRP A 160 -5.90 7.91 -5.78
CA TRP A 160 -7.18 8.39 -6.31
C TRP A 160 -7.59 9.74 -5.70
N GLU A 161 -6.61 10.49 -5.18
CA GLU A 161 -6.83 11.82 -4.64
C GLU A 161 -7.33 12.79 -5.71
N PRO A 162 -8.19 13.76 -5.37
CA PRO A 162 -8.77 14.70 -6.33
C PRO A 162 -7.74 15.46 -7.17
N GLU A 163 -6.60 15.85 -6.57
CA GLU A 163 -5.52 16.54 -7.27
C GLU A 163 -4.86 15.63 -8.32
N ARG A 164 -4.72 14.35 -8.00
CA ARG A 164 -4.14 13.37 -8.93
C ARG A 164 -5.11 13.06 -10.06
N MET A 165 -6.41 12.97 -9.77
CA MET A 165 -7.44 12.78 -10.78
C MET A 165 -7.57 13.99 -11.71
N ALA A 166 -7.40 15.22 -11.18
CA ALA A 166 -7.38 16.44 -12.01
C ALA A 166 -6.21 16.44 -13.02
N ARG A 167 -5.06 15.87 -12.65
CA ARG A 167 -3.91 15.73 -13.58
C ARG A 167 -4.20 14.77 -14.74
N LEU A 168 -5.11 13.83 -14.60
CA LEU A 168 -5.54 12.99 -15.73
C LEU A 168 -6.22 13.81 -16.81
N ASP A 169 -7.00 14.84 -16.44
CA ASP A 169 -7.68 15.72 -17.37
C ASP A 169 -6.69 16.59 -18.19
N GLU A 170 -5.48 16.79 -17.68
CA GLU A 170 -4.42 17.52 -18.40
C GLU A 170 -3.63 16.59 -19.36
N LEU A 171 -3.70 15.28 -19.16
CA LEU A 171 -2.92 14.29 -19.92
C LEU A 171 -3.71 13.63 -21.05
N PHE A 172 -5.04 13.71 -21.01
CA PHE A 172 -5.98 13.14 -21.99
C PHE A 172 -6.98 14.19 -22.50
#